data_5e1f1c487219b10121b3d1794c040245
#
_entry.id   5e1f1c487219b10121b3d1794c040245
#
_cell.length_a   1.000
_cell.length_b   1.000
_cell.length_c   1.000
_cell.angle_alpha   90.00
_cell.angle_beta   90.00
_cell.angle_gamma   90.00
#
_symmetry.space_group_name_H-M   'P 1'
#
loop_
_entity.id
_entity.type
_entity.pdbx_description
1 polymer ?
#
loop_
_entity_poly.entity_id
_entity_poly.type
_entity_poly.pdbx_seq_one_letter_code
_entity_poly.pdbx_strand_id
1 'polypeptide(L)'
;MYFKLRFKIIGILLLSSVYSAAQKPIYKDPKQSIEARVQDLLKRMTPEEKFWQCFMIPGDLDNVPKGQYSHGIFGLQVSAGNQGGGAAGQLLKYNASEDAERLVKKINAIQKYFVEESRLGIPIIPFDEALHGLVREGATAFPQSIGLAATFNPELMTMVSTAIARESKLRGIRQILTPVVNLANDVRWGRTEETYGEDPFLTSVMGVSFVAPFENMEIITTPKHFLANVGEGGRDSYPIHWSRRYLEETHLVPFYNAFTKGKSRSVMTSYNLLDGRPATANHWLLTEKLKKDWNFKGFVISDASAVGGANVLHFTAKDYD
;
A
#
# COMPACT_ATOMS: atom_id res chain seq x y z
N MET A 1 69.12 28.20 0.08
CA MET A 1 68.23 27.81 1.18
C MET A 1 66.74 27.95 0.84
N TYR A 2 66.37 27.97 -0.46
CA TYR A 2 64.99 28.21 -0.90
C TYR A 2 64.33 26.93 -1.54
N PHE A 3 65.03 25.83 -1.69
CA PHE A 3 64.53 24.65 -2.40
C PHE A 3 63.83 23.61 -1.47
N LYS A 4 64.07 23.68 -0.16
CA LYS A 4 63.51 22.70 0.80
C LYS A 4 62.12 23.09 1.34
N LEU A 5 61.65 24.31 1.12
CA LEU A 5 60.39 24.79 1.66
C LEU A 5 59.19 24.50 0.72
N ARG A 6 59.40 24.36 -0.59
CA ARG A 6 58.35 24.08 -1.56
C ARG A 6 57.80 22.64 -1.53
N PHE A 7 58.64 21.68 -1.13
CA PHE A 7 58.19 20.27 -1.04
C PHE A 7 57.31 19.98 0.19
N LYS A 8 57.40 20.73 1.26
CA LYS A 8 56.59 20.52 2.46
C LYS A 8 55.16 21.07 2.31
N ILE A 9 54.94 22.11 1.50
CA ILE A 9 53.64 22.72 1.26
C ILE A 9 52.81 21.86 0.29
N ILE A 10 53.43 21.20 -0.70
CA ILE A 10 52.73 20.32 -1.62
C ILE A 10 52.27 19.02 -0.93
N GLY A 11 53.04 18.50 0.05
CA GLY A 11 52.66 17.32 0.84
C GLY A 11 51.45 17.54 1.76
N ILE A 12 51.27 18.77 2.25
CA ILE A 12 50.16 19.14 3.14
C ILE A 12 48.87 19.36 2.33
N LEU A 13 48.93 19.84 1.10
CA LEU A 13 47.79 20.02 0.19
C LEU A 13 47.30 18.70 -0.39
N LEU A 14 48.14 17.66 -0.53
CA LEU A 14 47.76 16.33 -0.96
C LEU A 14 47.14 15.48 0.16
N LEU A 15 47.45 15.77 1.43
CA LEU A 15 46.87 15.08 2.57
C LEU A 15 45.50 15.62 2.99
N SER A 16 45.14 16.84 2.61
CA SER A 16 43.82 17.42 2.87
C SER A 16 42.75 16.98 1.90
N SER A 17 43.11 16.35 0.79
CA SER A 17 42.14 15.85 -0.21
C SER A 17 41.67 14.41 0.03
N VAL A 18 42.18 13.69 1.05
CA VAL A 18 41.88 12.26 1.27
C VAL A 18 40.87 12.02 2.40
N TYR A 19 40.48 13.04 3.15
CA TYR A 19 39.47 12.91 4.23
C TYR A 19 38.15 13.63 3.93
N SER A 20 37.66 13.54 2.69
CA SER A 20 36.23 13.63 2.51
C SER A 20 35.67 12.21 2.62
N ALA A 21 35.68 11.65 3.79
CA ALA A 21 34.83 10.51 4.09
C ALA A 21 33.41 10.95 3.72
N ALA A 22 32.89 10.40 2.62
CA ALA A 22 31.58 10.76 2.11
C ALA A 22 30.58 10.62 3.26
N GLN A 23 30.17 11.74 3.82
CA GLN A 23 29.28 11.77 4.97
C GLN A 23 28.03 10.98 4.59
N LYS A 24 27.71 9.94 5.39
CA LYS A 24 26.57 9.06 5.11
C LYS A 24 25.34 9.94 4.84
N PRO A 25 24.62 9.74 3.73
CA PRO A 25 23.47 10.57 3.42
C PRO A 25 22.47 10.58 4.57
N ILE A 26 21.87 11.75 4.84
CA ILE A 26 20.92 11.94 5.95
C ILE A 26 19.78 10.93 5.88
N TYR A 27 19.26 10.64 4.69
CA TYR A 27 18.16 9.68 4.53
C TYR A 27 18.52 8.24 4.94
N LYS A 28 19.79 7.87 4.93
CA LYS A 28 20.30 6.55 5.37
C LYS A 28 20.63 6.50 6.87
N ASP A 29 20.55 7.62 7.57
CA ASP A 29 20.82 7.68 9.02
C ASP A 29 19.52 7.51 9.82
N PRO A 30 19.30 6.35 10.51
CA PRO A 30 18.07 6.11 11.27
C PRO A 30 17.93 7.02 12.51
N LYS A 31 18.99 7.72 12.93
CA LYS A 31 18.96 8.66 14.06
C LYS A 31 18.34 10.01 13.70
N GLN A 32 18.25 10.32 12.41
CA GLN A 32 17.63 11.54 11.93
C GLN A 32 16.11 11.42 11.94
N SER A 33 15.42 12.55 12.06
CA SER A 33 13.95 12.56 11.97
C SER A 33 13.48 12.07 10.61
N ILE A 34 12.29 11.46 10.57
CA ILE A 34 11.68 10.98 9.32
C ILE A 34 11.60 12.13 8.31
N GLU A 35 11.17 13.32 8.74
CA GLU A 35 11.04 14.48 7.86
C GLU A 35 12.39 14.88 7.24
N ALA A 36 13.46 14.97 8.04
CA ALA A 36 14.79 15.29 7.52
C ALA A 36 15.28 14.25 6.51
N ARG A 37 15.01 12.97 6.77
CA ARG A 37 15.36 11.86 5.88
C ARG A 37 14.57 11.91 4.57
N VAL A 38 13.28 12.19 4.62
CA VAL A 38 12.42 12.34 3.43
C VAL A 38 12.87 13.51 2.59
N GLN A 39 13.13 14.67 3.19
CA GLN A 39 13.59 15.87 2.47
C GLN A 39 14.95 15.67 1.78
N ASP A 40 15.89 15.01 2.45
CA ASP A 40 17.19 14.68 1.85
C ASP A 40 17.04 13.68 0.69
N LEU A 41 16.20 12.66 0.85
CA LEU A 41 15.93 11.66 -0.20
C LEU A 41 15.28 12.31 -1.43
N LEU A 42 14.23 13.10 -1.26
CA LEU A 42 13.51 13.76 -2.34
C LEU A 42 14.40 14.69 -3.17
N LYS A 43 15.38 15.37 -2.54
CA LYS A 43 16.37 16.21 -3.25
C LYS A 43 17.34 15.41 -4.11
N ARG A 44 17.55 14.14 -3.78
CA ARG A 44 18.47 13.23 -4.49
C ARG A 44 17.80 12.46 -5.62
N MET A 45 16.47 12.30 -5.55
CA MET A 45 15.69 11.52 -6.52
C MET A 45 15.54 12.27 -7.85
N THR A 46 15.73 11.54 -8.94
CA THR A 46 15.34 12.00 -10.28
C THR A 46 13.81 12.01 -10.43
N PRO A 47 13.26 12.69 -11.44
CA PRO A 47 11.83 12.62 -11.74
C PRO A 47 11.35 11.17 -11.94
N GLU A 48 12.12 10.34 -12.65
CA GLU A 48 11.81 8.94 -12.93
C GLU A 48 11.77 8.12 -11.64
N GLU A 49 12.73 8.32 -10.74
CA GLU A 49 12.75 7.63 -9.44
C GLU A 49 11.55 8.03 -8.57
N LYS A 50 11.14 9.30 -8.60
CA LYS A 50 9.92 9.76 -7.91
C LYS A 50 8.68 9.13 -8.52
N PHE A 51 8.61 9.06 -9.84
CA PHE A 51 7.51 8.44 -10.56
C PHE A 51 7.37 6.95 -10.21
N TRP A 52 8.46 6.19 -10.24
CA TRP A 52 8.44 4.78 -9.88
C TRP A 52 8.07 4.52 -8.42
N GLN A 53 8.30 5.46 -7.50
CA GLN A 53 7.79 5.36 -6.13
C GLN A 53 6.26 5.53 -6.02
N CYS A 54 5.56 5.81 -7.09
CA CYS A 54 4.09 5.81 -7.12
C CYS A 54 3.50 4.45 -7.55
N PHE A 55 4.33 3.43 -7.83
CA PHE A 55 3.86 2.14 -8.34
C PHE A 55 3.94 1.02 -7.32
N MET A 56 2.79 0.34 -7.15
CA MET A 56 2.65 -0.96 -6.50
C MET A 56 2.11 -1.94 -7.53
N ILE A 57 2.86 -2.96 -7.87
CA ILE A 57 2.50 -3.90 -8.94
C ILE A 57 2.77 -5.34 -8.52
N PRO A 58 2.06 -6.32 -9.12
CA PRO A 58 2.46 -7.72 -9.05
C PRO A 58 3.81 -7.91 -9.74
N GLY A 59 4.68 -8.73 -9.15
CA GLY A 59 5.94 -9.06 -9.79
C GLY A 59 7.05 -9.48 -8.82
N ASP A 60 8.15 -9.89 -9.44
CA ASP A 60 9.39 -10.26 -8.77
C ASP A 60 10.59 -9.86 -9.65
N LEU A 61 11.77 -10.40 -9.36
CA LEU A 61 12.97 -10.20 -10.20
C LEU A 61 13.17 -11.33 -11.23
N ASP A 62 12.33 -12.37 -11.23
CA ASP A 62 12.48 -13.51 -12.10
C ASP A 62 12.00 -13.14 -13.52
N ASN A 63 12.84 -13.42 -14.52
CA ASN A 63 12.51 -13.21 -15.94
C ASN A 63 12.15 -11.77 -16.34
N VAL A 64 12.56 -10.77 -15.54
CA VAL A 64 12.41 -9.37 -15.92
C VAL A 64 13.58 -8.88 -16.77
N PRO A 65 13.36 -7.96 -17.71
CA PRO A 65 14.44 -7.33 -18.46
C PRO A 65 15.46 -6.69 -17.52
N LYS A 66 16.75 -6.84 -17.84
CA LYS A 66 17.82 -6.20 -17.07
C LYS A 66 17.57 -4.68 -16.97
N GLY A 67 17.54 -4.15 -15.76
CA GLY A 67 17.36 -2.73 -15.51
C GLY A 67 15.90 -2.28 -15.43
N GLN A 68 14.90 -3.17 -15.53
CA GLN A 68 13.49 -2.80 -15.41
C GLN A 68 13.18 -2.01 -14.13
N TYR A 69 13.81 -2.35 -13.04
CA TYR A 69 13.63 -1.67 -11.74
C TYR A 69 14.83 -0.79 -11.37
N SER A 70 15.59 -0.32 -12.35
CA SER A 70 16.77 0.54 -12.10
C SER A 70 16.45 1.84 -11.37
N HIS A 71 15.23 2.35 -11.53
CA HIS A 71 14.73 3.55 -10.85
C HIS A 71 14.06 3.25 -9.48
N GLY A 72 14.07 1.98 -9.06
CA GLY A 72 13.34 1.54 -7.87
C GLY A 72 11.86 1.28 -8.17
N ILE A 73 11.08 0.97 -7.12
CA ILE A 73 9.62 0.84 -7.15
C ILE A 73 9.11 0.94 -5.70
N PHE A 74 7.86 1.34 -5.50
CA PHE A 74 7.31 1.45 -4.14
C PHE A 74 7.01 0.10 -3.51
N GLY A 75 6.31 -0.80 -4.23
CA GLY A 75 5.95 -2.11 -3.70
C GLY A 75 5.75 -3.18 -4.76
N LEU A 76 5.97 -4.43 -4.35
CA LEU A 76 5.73 -5.62 -5.18
C LEU A 76 4.85 -6.63 -4.45
N GLN A 77 3.86 -7.18 -5.17
CA GLN A 77 3.16 -8.41 -4.78
C GLN A 77 3.99 -9.59 -5.30
N VAL A 78 4.94 -10.04 -4.50
CA VAL A 78 6.04 -10.92 -4.91
C VAL A 78 5.57 -12.29 -5.40
N SER A 79 4.44 -12.75 -4.93
CA SER A 79 3.92 -14.08 -5.24
C SER A 79 2.99 -14.12 -6.46
N ALA A 80 2.60 -12.96 -6.98
CA ALA A 80 1.82 -12.87 -8.21
C ALA A 80 2.78 -12.66 -9.39
N GLY A 81 3.34 -13.72 -9.92
CA GLY A 81 4.36 -13.63 -10.98
C GLY A 81 4.01 -12.65 -12.12
N ASN A 82 5.03 -12.17 -12.83
CA ASN A 82 4.99 -11.22 -13.96
C ASN A 82 4.17 -11.71 -15.18
N GLN A 83 2.94 -12.14 -14.97
CA GLN A 83 2.09 -12.57 -16.06
C GLN A 83 1.06 -11.48 -16.38
N GLY A 84 1.28 -10.77 -17.48
CA GLY A 84 0.34 -9.79 -17.98
C GLY A 84 -1.10 -10.33 -18.03
N GLY A 85 -2.08 -9.50 -17.70
CA GLY A 85 -3.48 -9.92 -17.70
C GLY A 85 -4.43 -9.01 -16.94
N GLY A 86 -4.06 -7.77 -16.63
CA GLY A 86 -4.93 -6.82 -15.91
C GLY A 86 -5.31 -7.30 -14.49
N ALA A 87 -6.23 -6.59 -13.84
CA ALA A 87 -6.64 -6.85 -12.45
C ALA A 87 -7.17 -8.29 -12.24
N ALA A 88 -7.97 -8.81 -13.18
CA ALA A 88 -8.49 -10.18 -13.09
C ALA A 88 -7.40 -11.24 -13.21
N GLY A 89 -6.37 -11.01 -14.04
CA GLY A 89 -5.24 -11.93 -14.16
C GLY A 89 -4.37 -11.97 -12.90
N GLN A 90 -4.33 -10.88 -12.16
CA GLN A 90 -3.60 -10.79 -10.88
C GLN A 90 -4.24 -11.63 -9.78
N LEU A 91 -5.58 -11.68 -9.74
CA LEU A 91 -6.33 -12.43 -8.74
C LEU A 91 -6.38 -13.95 -9.04
N LEU A 92 -6.24 -14.35 -10.30
CA LEU A 92 -6.45 -15.74 -10.73
C LEU A 92 -5.16 -16.55 -10.91
N LYS A 93 -3.99 -15.94 -10.79
CA LYS A 93 -2.69 -16.59 -11.07
C LYS A 93 -1.74 -16.57 -9.89
N TYR A 94 -2.23 -16.93 -8.72
CA TYR A 94 -1.35 -17.19 -7.59
C TYR A 94 -0.53 -18.45 -7.85
N ASN A 95 0.78 -18.38 -7.62
CA ASN A 95 1.59 -19.57 -7.52
C ASN A 95 1.35 -20.19 -6.14
N ALA A 96 0.33 -21.04 -6.04
CA ALA A 96 -0.04 -21.70 -4.79
C ALA A 96 1.05 -22.66 -4.27
N SER A 97 1.98 -23.04 -5.13
CA SER A 97 3.06 -23.99 -4.80
C SER A 97 4.28 -23.34 -4.11
N GLU A 98 4.25 -22.04 -3.83
CA GLU A 98 5.36 -21.36 -3.17
C GLU A 98 5.18 -21.41 -1.64
N ASP A 99 5.90 -22.31 -0.98
CA ASP A 99 5.90 -22.40 0.48
C ASP A 99 6.45 -21.15 1.17
N ALA A 100 6.22 -21.04 2.48
CA ALA A 100 6.60 -19.87 3.25
C ALA A 100 8.12 -19.60 3.22
N GLU A 101 8.94 -20.65 3.20
CA GLU A 101 10.41 -20.50 3.19
C GLU A 101 10.92 -19.95 1.86
N ARG A 102 10.37 -20.46 0.74
CA ARG A 102 10.72 -19.96 -0.60
C ARG A 102 10.30 -18.50 -0.77
N LEU A 103 9.09 -18.15 -0.34
CA LEU A 103 8.60 -16.78 -0.41
C LEU A 103 9.52 -15.82 0.39
N VAL A 104 9.88 -16.17 1.62
CA VAL A 104 10.78 -15.35 2.45
C VAL A 104 12.16 -15.20 1.80
N LYS A 105 12.74 -16.28 1.29
CA LYS A 105 14.03 -16.22 0.58
C LYS A 105 13.96 -15.31 -0.64
N LYS A 106 12.88 -15.40 -1.41
CA LYS A 106 12.62 -14.56 -2.58
C LYS A 106 12.48 -13.10 -2.20
N ILE A 107 11.65 -12.78 -1.20
CA ILE A 107 11.49 -11.41 -0.69
C ILE A 107 12.84 -10.85 -0.20
N ASN A 108 13.61 -11.63 0.54
CA ASN A 108 14.93 -11.20 1.02
C ASN A 108 15.90 -10.92 -0.13
N ALA A 109 15.90 -11.73 -1.18
CA ALA A 109 16.72 -11.51 -2.37
C ALA A 109 16.31 -10.22 -3.10
N ILE A 110 15.01 -9.99 -3.24
CA ILE A 110 14.46 -8.76 -3.82
C ILE A 110 14.87 -7.54 -2.99
N GLN A 111 14.69 -7.58 -1.67
CA GLN A 111 15.10 -6.49 -0.78
C GLN A 111 16.60 -6.21 -0.88
N LYS A 112 17.42 -7.25 -0.93
CA LYS A 112 18.87 -7.12 -1.11
C LYS A 112 19.21 -6.38 -2.41
N TYR A 113 18.58 -6.78 -3.53
CA TYR A 113 18.77 -6.08 -4.81
C TYR A 113 18.43 -4.58 -4.70
N PHE A 114 17.26 -4.23 -4.16
CA PHE A 114 16.87 -2.83 -4.06
C PHE A 114 17.75 -2.01 -3.11
N VAL A 115 18.18 -2.60 -2.00
CA VAL A 115 19.01 -1.92 -0.99
C VAL A 115 20.46 -1.77 -1.42
N GLU A 116 21.04 -2.81 -2.05
CA GLU A 116 22.47 -2.88 -2.35
C GLU A 116 22.81 -2.49 -3.80
N GLU A 117 21.94 -2.79 -4.77
CA GLU A 117 22.24 -2.62 -6.19
C GLU A 117 21.53 -1.41 -6.82
N SER A 118 20.44 -0.90 -6.22
CA SER A 118 19.82 0.33 -6.73
C SER A 118 20.56 1.58 -6.25
N ARG A 119 20.50 2.65 -7.05
CA ARG A 119 21.25 3.89 -6.80
C ARG A 119 20.97 4.51 -5.42
N LEU A 120 19.73 4.50 -4.98
CA LEU A 120 19.33 5.11 -3.71
C LEU A 120 19.24 4.11 -2.56
N GLY A 121 19.15 2.81 -2.86
CA GLY A 121 19.03 1.77 -1.85
C GLY A 121 17.71 1.85 -1.07
N ILE A 122 16.59 2.17 -1.75
CA ILE A 122 15.26 2.22 -1.15
C ILE A 122 14.67 0.81 -1.20
N PRO A 123 14.32 0.19 -0.04
CA PRO A 123 13.66 -1.11 -0.03
C PRO A 123 12.24 -1.02 -0.59
N ILE A 124 11.70 -2.12 -1.12
CA ILE A 124 10.31 -2.21 -1.51
C ILE A 124 9.40 -2.49 -0.31
N ILE A 125 8.10 -2.28 -0.48
CA ILE A 125 7.05 -2.80 0.40
C ILE A 125 6.47 -4.07 -0.23
N PRO A 126 6.78 -5.28 0.30
CA PRO A 126 6.10 -6.50 -0.12
C PRO A 126 4.65 -6.49 0.37
N PHE A 127 3.70 -6.62 -0.54
CA PHE A 127 2.28 -6.56 -0.20
C PHE A 127 1.50 -7.79 -0.67
N ASP A 128 0.34 -8.02 -0.07
CA ASP A 128 -0.53 -9.15 -0.42
C ASP A 128 -1.98 -8.95 0.02
N GLU A 129 -2.86 -9.92 -0.33
CA GLU A 129 -4.24 -9.99 0.11
C GLU A 129 -4.38 -10.88 1.34
N ALA A 130 -5.23 -10.47 2.29
CA ALA A 130 -5.43 -11.20 3.54
C ALA A 130 -6.81 -10.96 4.18
N LEU A 131 -7.89 -10.96 3.39
CA LEU A 131 -9.25 -10.65 3.86
C LEU A 131 -9.72 -11.54 5.01
N HIS A 132 -9.50 -12.85 4.89
CA HIS A 132 -9.87 -13.86 5.88
C HIS A 132 -8.80 -14.96 6.01
N GLY A 133 -7.57 -14.61 5.84
CA GLY A 133 -6.35 -15.41 5.81
C GLY A 133 -5.45 -14.95 4.71
N LEU A 134 -4.14 -15.08 4.88
CA LEU A 134 -3.20 -14.77 3.81
C LEU A 134 -3.41 -15.76 2.65
N VAL A 135 -3.61 -15.27 1.44
CA VAL A 135 -3.90 -16.10 0.26
C VAL A 135 -2.61 -16.78 -0.23
N ARG A 136 -2.12 -17.73 0.54
CA ARG A 136 -0.88 -18.48 0.25
C ARG A 136 -0.98 -19.92 0.76
N GLU A 137 -0.28 -20.81 0.09
CA GLU A 137 -0.19 -22.20 0.52
C GLU A 137 0.32 -22.32 1.96
N GLY A 138 -0.31 -23.23 2.74
CA GLY A 138 0.00 -23.46 4.14
C GLY A 138 -0.32 -22.30 5.08
N ALA A 139 -1.03 -21.26 4.63
CA ALA A 139 -1.61 -20.26 5.52
C ALA A 139 -3.00 -20.70 5.99
N THR A 140 -3.42 -20.20 7.15
CA THR A 140 -4.73 -20.54 7.72
C THR A 140 -5.83 -19.74 7.02
N ALA A 141 -6.82 -20.44 6.49
CA ALA A 141 -8.05 -19.83 5.99
C ALA A 141 -9.09 -19.78 7.11
N PHE A 142 -9.64 -18.59 7.32
CA PHE A 142 -10.74 -18.33 8.25
C PHE A 142 -12.07 -18.18 7.48
N PRO A 143 -13.24 -18.17 8.15
CA PRO A 143 -14.49 -17.82 7.50
C PRO A 143 -14.42 -16.46 6.80
N GLN A 144 -15.22 -16.26 5.75
CA GLN A 144 -15.36 -14.97 5.07
C GLN A 144 -15.72 -13.85 6.06
N SER A 145 -15.35 -12.63 5.72
CA SER A 145 -15.50 -11.44 6.60
C SER A 145 -16.94 -11.27 7.09
N ILE A 146 -17.95 -11.48 6.23
CA ILE A 146 -19.36 -11.41 6.60
C ILE A 146 -19.74 -12.48 7.65
N GLY A 147 -19.18 -13.68 7.54
CA GLY A 147 -19.38 -14.76 8.52
C GLY A 147 -18.73 -14.45 9.87
N LEU A 148 -17.54 -13.85 9.87
CA LEU A 148 -16.88 -13.39 11.08
C LEU A 148 -17.67 -12.24 11.73
N ALA A 149 -18.19 -11.30 10.94
CA ALA A 149 -19.01 -10.21 11.44
C ALA A 149 -20.34 -10.68 12.05
N ALA A 150 -20.95 -11.74 11.50
CA ALA A 150 -22.18 -12.34 12.03
C ALA A 150 -22.02 -12.97 13.43
N THR A 151 -20.80 -13.10 13.92
CA THR A 151 -20.56 -13.50 15.33
C THR A 151 -20.84 -12.36 16.31
N PHE A 152 -20.86 -11.11 15.86
CA PHE A 152 -20.94 -9.90 16.70
C PHE A 152 -19.87 -9.87 17.81
N ASN A 153 -18.71 -10.49 17.58
CA ASN A 153 -17.66 -10.67 18.57
C ASN A 153 -16.34 -10.01 18.12
N PRO A 154 -16.08 -8.77 18.54
CA PRO A 154 -14.86 -8.04 18.23
C PRO A 154 -13.57 -8.69 18.77
N GLU A 155 -13.66 -9.38 19.91
CA GLU A 155 -12.53 -10.10 20.49
C GLU A 155 -12.13 -11.28 19.61
N LEU A 156 -13.08 -12.04 19.10
CA LEU A 156 -12.84 -13.11 18.13
C LEU A 156 -12.20 -12.55 16.84
N MET A 157 -12.70 -11.44 16.32
CA MET A 157 -12.10 -10.76 15.17
C MET A 157 -10.64 -10.38 15.45
N THR A 158 -10.35 -9.86 16.63
CA THR A 158 -8.98 -9.51 17.04
C THR A 158 -8.07 -10.74 17.09
N MET A 159 -8.56 -11.87 17.58
CA MET A 159 -7.81 -13.13 17.62
C MET A 159 -7.51 -13.65 16.21
N VAL A 160 -8.50 -13.66 15.32
CA VAL A 160 -8.35 -14.07 13.91
C VAL A 160 -7.35 -13.14 13.20
N SER A 161 -7.54 -11.85 13.31
CA SER A 161 -6.64 -10.84 12.71
C SER A 161 -5.20 -10.97 13.23
N THR A 162 -5.02 -11.24 14.53
CA THR A 162 -3.70 -11.48 15.12
C THR A 162 -3.01 -12.69 14.50
N ALA A 163 -3.74 -13.77 14.28
CA ALA A 163 -3.20 -14.98 13.64
C ALA A 163 -2.77 -14.68 12.20
N ILE A 164 -3.62 -14.02 11.41
CA ILE A 164 -3.33 -13.65 10.02
C ILE A 164 -2.13 -12.70 9.97
N ALA A 165 -2.08 -11.69 10.84
CA ALA A 165 -0.97 -10.74 10.89
C ALA A 165 0.37 -11.43 11.20
N ARG A 166 0.36 -12.39 12.14
CA ARG A 166 1.55 -13.18 12.47
C ARG A 166 2.03 -14.02 11.28
N GLU A 167 1.13 -14.70 10.59
CA GLU A 167 1.47 -15.47 9.39
C GLU A 167 2.02 -14.59 8.28
N SER A 168 1.40 -13.43 8.05
CA SER A 168 1.85 -12.44 7.06
C SER A 168 3.24 -11.90 7.39
N LYS A 169 3.48 -11.54 8.66
CA LYS A 169 4.79 -11.02 9.10
C LYS A 169 5.91 -12.04 8.93
N LEU A 170 5.64 -13.31 9.28
CA LEU A 170 6.61 -14.41 9.16
C LEU A 170 6.95 -14.72 7.70
N ARG A 171 6.06 -14.43 6.76
CA ARG A 171 6.29 -14.57 5.31
C ARG A 171 6.90 -13.33 4.67
N GLY A 172 7.26 -12.31 5.44
CA GLY A 172 7.93 -11.11 4.93
C GLY A 172 7.00 -10.04 4.37
N ILE A 173 5.67 -10.24 4.43
CA ILE A 173 4.68 -9.25 3.99
C ILE A 173 4.68 -8.05 4.94
N ARG A 174 4.62 -6.84 4.38
CA ARG A 174 4.66 -5.57 5.12
C ARG A 174 3.45 -4.68 4.88
N GLN A 175 2.63 -5.03 3.90
CA GLN A 175 1.33 -4.39 3.66
C GLN A 175 0.32 -5.44 3.23
N ILE A 176 -0.90 -5.29 3.68
CA ILE A 176 -2.05 -6.07 3.22
C ILE A 176 -3.11 -5.15 2.63
N LEU A 177 -3.73 -5.59 1.52
CA LEU A 177 -4.77 -4.85 0.81
C LEU A 177 -6.16 -5.13 1.40
N THR A 178 -6.29 -4.94 2.71
CA THR A 178 -7.48 -5.29 3.50
C THR A 178 -7.56 -4.43 4.76
N PRO A 179 -8.71 -4.28 5.43
CA PRO A 179 -10.01 -4.93 5.23
C PRO A 179 -10.93 -4.20 4.24
N VAL A 180 -12.00 -4.88 3.79
CA VAL A 180 -13.12 -4.24 3.10
C VAL A 180 -14.10 -3.68 4.13
N VAL A 181 -14.11 -2.36 4.29
CA VAL A 181 -15.00 -1.64 5.21
C VAL A 181 -16.12 -0.90 4.47
N ASN A 182 -16.38 -1.28 3.22
CA ASN A 182 -17.59 -0.86 2.52
C ASN A 182 -18.83 -1.43 3.18
N LEU A 183 -19.96 -0.70 3.10
CA LEU A 183 -21.25 -1.17 3.59
C LEU A 183 -21.96 -1.95 2.50
N ALA A 184 -22.44 -3.15 2.82
CA ALA A 184 -23.19 -4.01 1.92
C ALA A 184 -24.68 -3.62 1.88
N ASN A 185 -24.97 -2.36 1.57
CA ASN A 185 -26.33 -1.81 1.55
C ASN A 185 -27.13 -2.16 0.27
N ASP A 186 -26.54 -2.89 -0.68
CA ASP A 186 -27.21 -3.47 -1.83
C ASP A 186 -26.79 -4.95 -1.97
N VAL A 187 -27.72 -5.86 -1.74
CA VAL A 187 -27.47 -7.31 -1.77
C VAL A 187 -27.10 -7.86 -3.16
N ARG A 188 -27.31 -7.06 -4.21
CA ARG A 188 -26.89 -7.43 -5.57
C ARG A 188 -25.39 -7.24 -5.81
N TRP A 189 -24.71 -6.54 -4.92
CA TRP A 189 -23.28 -6.34 -5.04
C TRP A 189 -22.50 -7.66 -4.87
N GLY A 190 -21.72 -8.03 -5.88
CA GLY A 190 -21.00 -9.31 -5.95
C GLY A 190 -19.86 -9.48 -4.95
N ARG A 191 -19.61 -8.48 -4.06
CA ARG A 191 -18.53 -8.49 -3.06
C ARG A 191 -19.05 -8.37 -1.62
N THR A 192 -20.33 -8.68 -1.41
CA THR A 192 -20.97 -8.60 -0.08
C THR A 192 -20.25 -9.46 0.95
N GLU A 193 -19.78 -10.65 0.58
CA GLU A 193 -19.09 -11.58 1.48
C GLU A 193 -17.73 -11.07 2.00
N GLU A 194 -17.12 -10.12 1.30
CA GLU A 194 -15.86 -9.50 1.73
C GLU A 194 -16.06 -8.49 2.87
N THR A 195 -17.31 -8.04 3.09
CA THR A 195 -17.65 -6.95 4.03
C THR A 195 -17.98 -7.46 5.43
N TYR A 196 -18.17 -6.52 6.34
CA TYR A 196 -18.70 -6.77 7.69
C TYR A 196 -20.21 -6.50 7.82
N GLY A 197 -20.93 -6.31 6.70
CA GLY A 197 -22.37 -6.08 6.65
C GLY A 197 -22.75 -4.65 6.23
N GLU A 198 -24.02 -4.33 6.45
CA GLU A 198 -24.61 -3.05 6.02
C GLU A 198 -24.57 -1.96 7.11
N ASP A 199 -24.40 -2.36 8.38
CA ASP A 199 -24.41 -1.45 9.51
C ASP A 199 -23.06 -0.72 9.69
N PRO A 200 -23.02 0.62 9.69
CA PRO A 200 -21.77 1.38 9.80
C PRO A 200 -21.11 1.24 11.17
N PHE A 201 -21.86 0.97 12.24
CA PHE A 201 -21.29 0.77 13.57
C PHE A 201 -20.62 -0.59 13.67
N LEU A 202 -21.30 -1.68 13.30
CA LEU A 202 -20.73 -3.03 13.28
C LEU A 202 -19.50 -3.07 12.39
N THR A 203 -19.58 -2.53 11.17
CA THR A 203 -18.44 -2.46 10.23
C THR A 203 -17.27 -1.69 10.83
N SER A 204 -17.53 -0.61 11.56
CA SER A 204 -16.47 0.15 12.24
C SER A 204 -15.81 -0.65 13.34
N VAL A 205 -16.57 -1.32 14.19
CA VAL A 205 -16.04 -2.11 15.32
C VAL A 205 -15.21 -3.28 14.81
N MET A 206 -15.77 -4.05 13.86
CA MET A 206 -15.06 -5.19 13.26
C MET A 206 -13.82 -4.75 12.46
N GLY A 207 -13.95 -3.65 11.69
CA GLY A 207 -12.83 -3.08 10.95
C GLY A 207 -11.68 -2.63 11.84
N VAL A 208 -11.95 -1.98 12.97
CA VAL A 208 -10.94 -1.60 13.96
C VAL A 208 -10.29 -2.83 14.58
N SER A 209 -11.10 -3.83 14.96
CA SER A 209 -10.60 -5.10 15.53
C SER A 209 -9.74 -5.90 14.55
N PHE A 210 -9.99 -5.74 13.25
CA PHE A 210 -9.15 -6.33 12.21
C PHE A 210 -7.85 -5.53 12.00
N VAL A 211 -7.93 -4.20 11.91
CA VAL A 211 -6.81 -3.32 11.58
C VAL A 211 -5.74 -3.27 12.68
N ALA A 212 -6.16 -3.09 13.93
CA ALA A 212 -5.24 -2.82 15.03
C ALA A 212 -4.15 -3.89 15.24
N PRO A 213 -4.42 -5.22 15.19
CA PRO A 213 -3.39 -6.23 15.32
C PRO A 213 -2.29 -6.16 14.25
N PHE A 214 -2.65 -5.88 12.99
CA PHE A 214 -1.68 -5.73 11.90
C PHE A 214 -0.79 -4.50 12.12
N GLU A 215 -1.39 -3.35 12.41
CA GLU A 215 -0.64 -2.10 12.62
C GLU A 215 0.29 -2.21 13.85
N ASN A 216 -0.15 -2.89 14.93
CA ASN A 216 0.68 -3.18 16.09
C ASN A 216 1.86 -4.12 15.76
N MET A 217 1.75 -4.94 14.73
CA MET A 217 2.83 -5.79 14.22
C MET A 217 3.64 -5.13 13.11
N GLU A 218 3.45 -3.82 12.87
CA GLU A 218 4.14 -3.06 11.82
C GLU A 218 3.84 -3.54 10.40
N ILE A 219 2.67 -4.13 10.18
CA ILE A 219 2.14 -4.41 8.85
C ILE A 219 1.12 -3.33 8.52
N ILE A 220 1.29 -2.70 7.38
CA ILE A 220 0.39 -1.66 6.90
C ILE A 220 -0.92 -2.30 6.47
N THR A 221 -2.04 -1.82 7.00
CA THR A 221 -3.37 -2.17 6.53
C THR A 221 -3.87 -1.17 5.50
N THR A 222 -4.77 -1.61 4.64
CA THR A 222 -5.32 -0.80 3.55
C THR A 222 -6.82 -0.95 3.51
N PRO A 223 -7.57 -0.28 4.40
CA PRO A 223 -9.03 -0.25 4.32
C PRO A 223 -9.49 0.14 2.91
N LYS A 224 -10.46 -0.59 2.38
CA LYS A 224 -10.92 -0.45 1.01
C LYS A 224 -12.43 -0.63 0.89
N HIS A 225 -13.07 -0.12 -0.13
CA HIS A 225 -12.54 0.73 -1.19
C HIS A 225 -13.13 2.14 -0.98
N PHE A 226 -12.27 3.12 -0.93
CA PHE A 226 -12.63 4.49 -0.56
C PHE A 226 -13.03 5.30 -1.81
N LEU A 227 -14.32 5.57 -2.05
CA LEU A 227 -15.44 5.42 -1.15
C LEU A 227 -16.61 4.73 -1.87
N ALA A 228 -17.40 3.94 -1.10
CA ALA A 228 -18.71 3.44 -1.54
C ALA A 228 -18.67 2.58 -2.82
N ASN A 229 -17.78 1.61 -2.90
CA ASN A 229 -17.55 0.75 -4.08
C ASN A 229 -18.76 -0.11 -4.50
N VAL A 230 -19.81 -0.16 -3.69
CA VAL A 230 -21.02 -0.90 -4.00
C VAL A 230 -21.70 -0.42 -5.28
N GLY A 231 -21.52 0.87 -5.65
CA GLY A 231 -22.14 1.47 -6.82
C GLY A 231 -23.67 1.56 -6.74
N GLU A 232 -24.28 2.32 -7.63
CA GLU A 232 -25.74 2.29 -7.77
C GLU A 232 -26.17 0.96 -8.38
N GLY A 233 -27.22 0.37 -7.82
CA GLY A 233 -27.71 -0.93 -8.27
C GLY A 233 -26.81 -2.13 -7.95
N GLY A 234 -25.88 -1.97 -7.01
CA GLY A 234 -24.96 -3.04 -6.60
C GLY A 234 -23.87 -3.37 -7.62
N ARG A 235 -23.54 -2.44 -8.53
CA ARG A 235 -22.55 -2.66 -9.60
C ARG A 235 -21.25 -1.95 -9.25
N ASP A 236 -20.17 -2.71 -9.14
CA ASP A 236 -18.82 -2.15 -9.08
C ASP A 236 -18.60 -1.18 -10.24
N SER A 237 -17.87 -0.10 -9.99
CA SER A 237 -17.54 0.95 -10.95
C SER A 237 -18.69 1.86 -11.37
N TYR A 238 -19.93 1.59 -10.98
CA TYR A 238 -21.06 2.47 -11.31
C TYR A 238 -21.03 3.75 -10.48
N PRO A 239 -21.51 4.86 -11.04
CA PRO A 239 -21.53 6.15 -10.36
C PRO A 239 -22.37 6.11 -9.08
N ILE A 240 -22.01 6.97 -8.13
CA ILE A 240 -22.73 7.23 -6.89
C ILE A 240 -23.09 8.70 -6.83
N HIS A 241 -24.38 8.99 -6.55
CA HIS A 241 -24.94 10.35 -6.45
C HIS A 241 -25.63 10.58 -5.09
N TRP A 242 -25.07 10.02 -4.03
CA TRP A 242 -25.63 10.17 -2.69
C TRP A 242 -25.27 11.52 -2.07
N SER A 243 -26.16 12.03 -1.23
CA SER A 243 -25.93 13.28 -0.52
C SER A 243 -24.69 13.18 0.38
N ARG A 244 -23.99 14.29 0.56
CA ARG A 244 -22.86 14.36 1.50
C ARG A 244 -23.24 13.91 2.90
N ARG A 245 -24.43 14.32 3.39
CA ARG A 245 -24.90 13.92 4.70
C ARG A 245 -25.00 12.41 4.83
N TYR A 246 -25.54 11.73 3.83
CA TYR A 246 -25.64 10.27 3.83
C TYR A 246 -24.24 9.62 3.87
N LEU A 247 -23.31 10.12 3.06
CA LEU A 247 -21.93 9.62 3.06
C LEU A 247 -21.24 9.84 4.40
N GLU A 248 -21.40 11.01 5.03
CA GLU A 248 -20.79 11.34 6.33
C GLU A 248 -21.36 10.49 7.48
N GLU A 249 -22.66 10.21 7.46
CA GLU A 249 -23.31 9.45 8.51
C GLU A 249 -23.19 7.93 8.34
N THR A 250 -22.77 7.45 7.16
CA THR A 250 -22.71 6.02 6.84
C THR A 250 -21.35 5.59 6.30
N HIS A 251 -21.10 5.74 5.00
CA HIS A 251 -19.96 5.16 4.29
C HIS A 251 -18.59 5.68 4.72
N LEU A 252 -18.50 6.93 5.21
CA LEU A 252 -17.24 7.50 5.70
C LEU A 252 -16.89 7.04 7.12
N VAL A 253 -17.90 6.65 7.92
CA VAL A 253 -17.72 6.30 9.34
C VAL A 253 -16.76 5.13 9.55
N PRO A 254 -16.86 3.99 8.85
CA PRO A 254 -15.93 2.88 9.02
C PRO A 254 -14.48 3.25 8.67
N PHE A 255 -14.27 4.01 7.60
CA PHE A 255 -12.93 4.48 7.22
C PHE A 255 -12.33 5.41 8.28
N TYR A 256 -13.11 6.39 8.76
CA TYR A 256 -12.67 7.28 9.82
C TYR A 256 -12.22 6.51 11.07
N ASN A 257 -13.00 5.50 11.49
CA ASN A 257 -12.63 4.65 12.62
C ASN A 257 -11.39 3.79 12.35
N ALA A 258 -11.25 3.24 11.15
CA ALA A 258 -10.07 2.47 10.76
C ALA A 258 -8.78 3.31 10.86
N PHE A 259 -8.83 4.60 10.50
CA PHE A 259 -7.66 5.49 10.59
C PHE A 259 -7.42 6.02 12.01
N THR A 260 -8.47 6.44 12.71
CA THR A 260 -8.32 7.12 14.00
C THR A 260 -8.17 6.16 15.17
N LYS A 261 -8.91 5.06 15.17
CA LYS A 261 -8.88 4.02 16.22
C LYS A 261 -8.00 2.83 15.84
N GLY A 262 -8.15 2.32 14.61
CA GLY A 262 -7.35 1.20 14.09
C GLY A 262 -5.90 1.58 13.76
N LYS A 263 -5.64 2.85 13.50
CA LYS A 263 -4.31 3.40 13.12
C LYS A 263 -3.81 2.96 11.75
N SER A 264 -4.72 2.63 10.83
CA SER A 264 -4.33 2.26 9.47
C SER A 264 -3.51 3.36 8.79
N ARG A 265 -2.43 2.94 8.11
CA ARG A 265 -1.44 3.82 7.47
C ARG A 265 -1.61 3.93 5.96
N SER A 266 -2.58 3.23 5.38
CA SER A 266 -2.88 3.28 3.94
C SER A 266 -4.38 3.22 3.71
N VAL A 267 -4.81 3.59 2.52
CA VAL A 267 -6.20 3.46 2.05
C VAL A 267 -6.21 3.20 0.56
N MET A 268 -7.14 2.36 0.09
CA MET A 268 -7.33 2.09 -1.34
C MET A 268 -8.58 2.82 -1.85
N THR A 269 -8.42 3.58 -2.94
CA THR A 269 -9.56 4.23 -3.60
C THR A 269 -10.40 3.21 -4.36
N SER A 270 -11.69 3.50 -4.50
CA SER A 270 -12.64 2.66 -5.22
C SER A 270 -12.65 2.90 -6.73
N TYR A 271 -13.29 1.99 -7.47
CA TYR A 271 -13.44 2.09 -8.92
C TYR A 271 -14.46 3.14 -9.39
N ASN A 272 -15.50 3.40 -8.58
CA ASN A 272 -16.65 4.18 -8.99
C ASN A 272 -16.40 5.68 -9.09
N LEU A 273 -17.30 6.35 -9.79
CA LEU A 273 -17.47 7.80 -9.69
C LEU A 273 -18.19 8.15 -8.39
N LEU A 274 -17.76 9.21 -7.74
CA LEU A 274 -18.49 9.87 -6.67
C LEU A 274 -18.87 11.26 -7.17
N ASP A 275 -20.16 11.47 -7.39
CA ASP A 275 -20.73 12.73 -7.90
C ASP A 275 -20.01 13.21 -9.17
N GLY A 276 -19.88 12.31 -10.16
CA GLY A 276 -19.29 12.57 -11.46
C GLY A 276 -17.76 12.61 -11.52
N ARG A 277 -17.08 12.31 -10.40
CA ARG A 277 -15.60 12.30 -10.35
C ARG A 277 -15.07 10.93 -9.93
N PRO A 278 -14.10 10.36 -10.66
CA PRO A 278 -13.47 9.11 -10.24
C PRO A 278 -12.93 9.21 -8.82
N ALA A 279 -13.18 8.22 -7.98
CA ALA A 279 -12.68 8.23 -6.60
C ALA A 279 -11.16 8.42 -6.53
N THR A 280 -10.43 7.86 -7.49
CA THR A 280 -8.96 7.99 -7.63
C THR A 280 -8.49 9.41 -7.97
N ALA A 281 -9.36 10.27 -8.52
CA ALA A 281 -9.06 11.64 -8.92
C ALA A 281 -9.96 12.68 -8.21
N ASN A 282 -10.66 12.27 -7.16
CA ASN A 282 -11.59 13.14 -6.45
C ASN A 282 -10.85 13.98 -5.40
N HIS A 283 -10.55 15.24 -5.75
CA HIS A 283 -9.86 16.18 -4.88
C HIS A 283 -10.57 16.40 -3.53
N TRP A 284 -11.92 16.52 -3.56
CA TRP A 284 -12.66 16.66 -2.31
C TRP A 284 -12.45 15.45 -1.39
N LEU A 285 -12.58 14.24 -1.93
CA LEU A 285 -12.46 13.01 -1.14
C LEU A 285 -11.04 12.81 -0.59
N LEU A 286 -10.04 12.95 -1.46
CA LEU A 286 -8.66 12.57 -1.12
C LEU A 286 -7.87 13.70 -0.45
N THR A 287 -8.14 14.94 -0.81
CA THR A 287 -7.40 16.09 -0.27
C THR A 287 -8.19 16.78 0.85
N GLU A 288 -9.39 17.24 0.58
CA GLU A 288 -10.15 18.02 1.58
C GLU A 288 -10.61 17.13 2.74
N LYS A 289 -11.34 16.04 2.45
CA LYS A 289 -11.86 15.14 3.48
C LYS A 289 -10.76 14.33 4.16
N LEU A 290 -9.99 13.54 3.37
CA LEU A 290 -9.04 12.59 3.94
C LEU A 290 -7.81 13.29 4.55
N LYS A 291 -7.13 14.16 3.79
CA LYS A 291 -5.85 14.73 4.21
C LYS A 291 -6.01 15.94 5.12
N LYS A 292 -6.97 16.84 4.84
CA LYS A 292 -7.16 18.07 5.64
C LYS A 292 -8.11 17.83 6.83
N ASP A 293 -9.37 17.44 6.60
CA ASP A 293 -10.35 17.30 7.68
C ASP A 293 -9.97 16.20 8.67
N TRP A 294 -9.61 15.02 8.18
CA TRP A 294 -9.23 13.88 9.02
C TRP A 294 -7.77 13.86 9.42
N ASN A 295 -6.95 14.75 8.84
CA ASN A 295 -5.51 14.81 9.08
C ASN A 295 -4.80 13.45 8.86
N PHE A 296 -5.27 12.66 7.91
CA PHE A 296 -4.70 11.35 7.59
C PHE A 296 -3.27 11.48 7.09
N LYS A 297 -2.33 10.88 7.78
CA LYS A 297 -0.88 10.96 7.50
C LYS A 297 -0.35 9.81 6.66
N GLY A 298 -1.16 8.79 6.44
CA GLY A 298 -0.82 7.65 5.59
C GLY A 298 -0.81 7.98 4.10
N PHE A 299 -0.66 6.98 3.26
CA PHE A 299 -0.68 7.13 1.81
C PHE A 299 -1.95 6.54 1.20
N VAL A 300 -2.22 6.96 -0.03
CA VAL A 300 -3.35 6.50 -0.84
C VAL A 300 -2.81 5.64 -1.97
N ILE A 301 -3.41 4.47 -2.17
CA ILE A 301 -3.22 3.66 -3.38
C ILE A 301 -4.52 3.60 -4.16
N SER A 302 -4.45 3.37 -5.46
CA SER A 302 -5.63 3.07 -6.26
C SER A 302 -5.98 1.58 -6.17
N ASP A 303 -7.24 1.23 -6.36
CA ASP A 303 -7.58 -0.13 -6.73
C ASP A 303 -6.89 -0.51 -8.05
N ALA A 304 -6.78 -1.80 -8.33
CA ALA A 304 -6.04 -2.30 -9.48
C ALA A 304 -6.53 -1.67 -10.78
N SER A 305 -5.65 -0.95 -11.48
CA SER A 305 -5.95 -0.23 -12.73
C SER A 305 -7.02 0.89 -12.62
N ALA A 306 -7.45 1.27 -11.41
CA ALA A 306 -8.49 2.29 -11.24
C ALA A 306 -8.06 3.69 -11.73
N VAL A 307 -6.76 4.00 -11.73
CA VAL A 307 -6.24 5.24 -12.32
C VAL A 307 -6.53 5.27 -13.83
N GLY A 308 -6.21 4.18 -14.54
CA GLY A 308 -6.55 4.04 -15.95
C GLY A 308 -8.05 4.06 -16.23
N GLY A 309 -8.86 3.65 -15.24
CA GLY A 309 -10.32 3.72 -15.29
C GLY A 309 -10.87 5.13 -15.51
N ALA A 310 -10.15 6.17 -15.11
CA ALA A 310 -10.53 7.56 -15.41
C ALA A 310 -10.67 7.81 -16.92
N ASN A 311 -9.86 7.15 -17.73
CA ASN A 311 -9.96 7.18 -19.20
C ASN A 311 -10.96 6.13 -19.72
N VAL A 312 -10.70 4.84 -19.49
CA VAL A 312 -11.39 3.75 -20.20
C VAL A 312 -12.76 3.38 -19.65
N LEU A 313 -13.05 3.68 -18.36
CA LEU A 313 -14.34 3.39 -17.74
C LEU A 313 -15.24 4.62 -17.63
N HIS A 314 -14.65 5.74 -17.25
CA HIS A 314 -15.40 6.94 -16.86
C HIS A 314 -15.33 8.07 -17.85
N PHE A 315 -14.45 7.99 -18.85
CA PHE A 315 -14.27 9.00 -19.90
C PHE A 315 -14.05 10.42 -19.35
N THR A 316 -13.47 10.52 -18.16
CA THR A 316 -13.18 11.79 -17.49
C THR A 316 -11.76 12.29 -17.78
N ALA A 317 -10.90 11.43 -18.28
CA ALA A 317 -9.59 11.76 -18.82
C ALA A 317 -9.55 11.39 -20.31
N LYS A 318 -8.87 12.23 -21.12
CA LYS A 318 -8.80 12.07 -22.58
C LYS A 318 -7.88 10.90 -22.97
N ASP A 319 -6.78 10.76 -22.26
CA ASP A 319 -5.71 9.79 -22.49
C ASP A 319 -5.03 9.44 -21.14
N TYR A 320 -3.90 8.76 -21.23
CA TYR A 320 -3.11 8.36 -20.06
C TYR A 320 -2.03 9.39 -19.66
N ASP A 321 -1.90 10.50 -20.42
CA ASP A 321 -0.93 11.57 -20.16
C ASP A 321 -1.58 12.73 -19.28
#